data_b6597e6e2f631d0db476079d9cd4afad
#
_entry.id   b6597e6e2f631d0db476079d9cd4afad
#
_cell.length_a   1.000
_cell.length_b   1.000
_cell.length_c   1.000
_cell.angle_alpha   90.00
_cell.angle_beta   90.00
_cell.angle_gamma   90.00
#
_symmetry.space_group_name_H-M   'P 1'
#
loop_
_entity.id
_entity.type
_entity.pdbx_description
1 polymer ?
#
loop_
_entity_poly.entity_id
_entity_poly.type
_entity_poly.pdbx_seq_one_letter_code
_entity_poly.pdbx_strand_id
1 'polypeptide(L)'
;MHDIVIRGGTILDGTGVPAVTGDVAIDGDKIVAVGGKAGPAKRVIEADGLLVTPGWVDVHTHYDGQATWDPVLAPSSWHGVTTILFGNCGVGFAPVRQEHRTELIDLMEAVEDIPGTALTEGLNWEWESFPDYLDALARMPRTIDVAAQIPHHPLRVYVMGERGINRQAATPEDIAEMSRLTEAAVRAGAFGFTTSRTYSHKTTAGELVPGHKAEEAELTGIGRALGAAGRGAFGMNSDFEDEAREFAWMTRLSKETGRPVWFLLTDRPTDPGRWRRLMQIGRAHV
;
A
#
# COMPACT_ATOMS: atom_id res chain seq x y z
N MET A 1 -27.45 -24.77 -14.32
CA MET A 1 -27.38 -24.95 -12.84
C MET A 1 -26.08 -24.30 -12.41
N HIS A 2 -26.14 -23.27 -11.56
CA HIS A 2 -24.97 -22.53 -11.10
C HIS A 2 -24.16 -23.33 -10.05
N ASP A 3 -22.90 -22.97 -9.85
CA ASP A 3 -22.11 -23.57 -8.78
C ASP A 3 -22.55 -23.02 -7.41
N ILE A 4 -22.69 -21.69 -7.31
CA ILE A 4 -23.15 -21.01 -6.10
C ILE A 4 -24.19 -19.95 -6.49
N VAL A 5 -25.25 -19.84 -5.66
CA VAL A 5 -26.17 -18.70 -5.68
C VAL A 5 -26.25 -18.10 -4.29
N ILE A 6 -25.98 -16.81 -4.17
CA ILE A 6 -26.28 -16.00 -2.99
C ILE A 6 -27.67 -15.42 -3.23
N ARG A 7 -28.65 -15.77 -2.38
CA ARG A 7 -30.07 -15.56 -2.63
C ARG A 7 -30.68 -14.46 -1.77
N GLY A 8 -31.42 -13.56 -2.40
CA GLY A 8 -32.30 -12.61 -1.73
C GLY A 8 -31.63 -11.50 -0.95
N GLY A 9 -30.32 -11.28 -1.14
CA GLY A 9 -29.58 -10.26 -0.42
C GLY A 9 -29.78 -8.84 -0.95
N THR A 10 -29.46 -7.86 -0.13
CA THR A 10 -29.37 -6.45 -0.54
C THR A 10 -27.99 -6.21 -1.16
N ILE A 11 -27.92 -6.09 -2.47
CA ILE A 11 -26.68 -6.01 -3.24
C ILE A 11 -26.22 -4.55 -3.32
N LEU A 12 -24.97 -4.31 -2.91
CA LEU A 12 -24.22 -3.07 -3.08
C LEU A 12 -22.95 -3.39 -3.89
N ASP A 13 -22.95 -3.03 -5.18
CA ASP A 13 -21.89 -3.47 -6.12
C ASP A 13 -20.60 -2.62 -6.07
N GLY A 14 -20.59 -1.56 -5.25
CA GLY A 14 -19.42 -0.66 -5.11
C GLY A 14 -19.33 0.44 -6.17
N THR A 15 -20.22 0.50 -7.15
CA THR A 15 -20.21 1.53 -8.21
C THR A 15 -20.86 2.84 -7.80
N GLY A 16 -21.54 2.87 -6.65
CA GLY A 16 -22.29 4.04 -6.17
C GLY A 16 -23.74 4.09 -6.67
N VAL A 17 -24.20 3.12 -7.42
CA VAL A 17 -25.64 2.99 -7.76
C VAL A 17 -26.46 2.55 -6.54
N PRO A 18 -27.78 2.84 -6.52
CA PRO A 18 -28.66 2.40 -5.43
C PRO A 18 -28.63 0.87 -5.26
N ALA A 19 -28.70 0.44 -4.00
CA ALA A 19 -28.79 -0.99 -3.68
C ALA A 19 -30.03 -1.64 -4.30
N VAL A 20 -29.89 -2.90 -4.70
CA VAL A 20 -31.00 -3.72 -5.23
C VAL A 20 -31.09 -5.03 -4.46
N THR A 21 -32.33 -5.51 -4.21
CA THR A 21 -32.53 -6.83 -3.66
C THR A 21 -32.57 -7.86 -4.79
N GLY A 22 -31.80 -8.95 -4.65
CA GLY A 22 -31.74 -9.98 -5.68
C GLY A 22 -30.71 -11.06 -5.36
N ASP A 23 -30.44 -11.88 -6.37
CA ASP A 23 -29.50 -12.98 -6.28
C ASP A 23 -28.18 -12.63 -6.95
N VAL A 24 -27.10 -13.28 -6.50
CA VAL A 24 -25.80 -13.29 -7.20
C VAL A 24 -25.48 -14.72 -7.56
N ALA A 25 -25.26 -15.01 -8.85
CA ALA A 25 -24.90 -16.35 -9.34
C ALA A 25 -23.41 -16.41 -9.73
N ILE A 26 -22.77 -17.49 -9.33
CA ILE A 26 -21.34 -17.74 -9.54
C ILE A 26 -21.17 -19.11 -10.21
N ASP A 27 -20.36 -19.15 -11.31
CA ASP A 27 -19.96 -20.35 -12.01
C ASP A 27 -18.43 -20.37 -12.09
N GLY A 28 -17.83 -21.39 -11.47
CA GLY A 28 -16.39 -21.46 -11.29
C GLY A 28 -15.87 -20.28 -10.47
N ASP A 29 -15.02 -19.47 -11.08
CA ASP A 29 -14.39 -18.26 -10.49
C ASP A 29 -15.07 -16.94 -10.90
N LYS A 30 -16.23 -17.01 -11.58
CA LYS A 30 -16.88 -15.84 -12.19
C LYS A 30 -18.26 -15.58 -11.64
N ILE A 31 -18.55 -14.31 -11.37
CA ILE A 31 -19.91 -13.83 -11.17
C ILE A 31 -20.59 -13.73 -12.54
N VAL A 32 -21.64 -14.52 -12.77
CA VAL A 32 -22.33 -14.62 -14.05
C VAL A 32 -23.68 -13.91 -14.08
N ALA A 33 -24.25 -13.60 -12.90
CA ALA A 33 -25.46 -12.79 -12.80
C ALA A 33 -25.48 -12.01 -11.48
N VAL A 34 -26.02 -10.79 -11.53
CA VAL A 34 -26.22 -9.91 -10.36
C VAL A 34 -27.61 -9.29 -10.44
N GLY A 35 -28.40 -9.45 -9.38
CA GLY A 35 -29.79 -8.96 -9.32
C GLY A 35 -30.79 -9.96 -9.94
N GLY A 36 -32.08 -9.66 -9.75
CA GLY A 36 -33.16 -10.54 -10.18
C GLY A 36 -33.21 -11.87 -9.43
N LYS A 37 -33.70 -12.93 -10.08
CA LYS A 37 -33.74 -14.28 -9.55
C LYS A 37 -32.83 -15.20 -10.36
N ALA A 38 -31.89 -15.83 -9.67
CA ALA A 38 -31.03 -16.85 -10.28
C ALA A 38 -31.73 -18.21 -10.34
N GLY A 39 -31.25 -19.06 -11.26
CA GLY A 39 -31.71 -20.43 -11.40
C GLY A 39 -31.24 -21.37 -10.25
N PRO A 40 -31.39 -22.70 -10.44
CA PRO A 40 -30.90 -23.69 -9.48
C PRO A 40 -29.36 -23.64 -9.38
N ALA A 41 -28.85 -23.93 -8.17
CA ALA A 41 -27.42 -24.02 -7.91
C ALA A 41 -27.05 -25.28 -7.12
N LYS A 42 -25.77 -25.69 -7.20
CA LYS A 42 -25.20 -26.77 -6.39
C LYS A 42 -25.16 -26.37 -4.90
N ARG A 43 -24.85 -25.09 -4.64
CA ARG A 43 -24.83 -24.50 -3.30
C ARG A 43 -25.64 -23.21 -3.29
N VAL A 44 -26.49 -23.05 -2.28
CA VAL A 44 -27.24 -21.80 -2.05
C VAL A 44 -26.81 -21.23 -0.72
N ILE A 45 -26.56 -19.89 -0.71
CA ILE A 45 -26.31 -19.09 0.49
C ILE A 45 -27.50 -18.16 0.64
N GLU A 46 -28.33 -18.40 1.64
CA GLU A 46 -29.47 -17.52 1.93
C GLU A 46 -28.97 -16.22 2.53
N ALA A 47 -29.31 -15.09 1.90
CA ALA A 47 -28.85 -13.76 2.26
C ALA A 47 -30.01 -12.78 2.51
N ASP A 48 -31.23 -13.28 2.75
CA ASP A 48 -32.36 -12.42 3.10
C ASP A 48 -32.04 -11.58 4.35
N GLY A 49 -32.25 -10.27 4.27
CA GLY A 49 -31.88 -9.32 5.32
C GLY A 49 -30.38 -9.01 5.46
N LEU A 50 -29.52 -9.61 4.64
CA LEU A 50 -28.08 -9.37 4.65
C LEU A 50 -27.65 -8.46 3.49
N LEU A 51 -26.50 -7.78 3.69
CA LEU A 51 -25.81 -7.07 2.61
C LEU A 51 -24.94 -8.06 1.82
N VAL A 52 -24.95 -7.93 0.50
CA VAL A 52 -24.05 -8.64 -0.41
C VAL A 52 -23.20 -7.60 -1.13
N THR A 53 -21.91 -7.62 -0.85
CA THR A 53 -20.94 -6.65 -1.39
C THR A 53 -19.80 -7.38 -2.07
N PRO A 54 -19.02 -6.72 -2.97
CA PRO A 54 -17.69 -7.19 -3.30
C PRO A 54 -16.84 -7.36 -2.05
N GLY A 55 -15.80 -8.19 -2.11
CA GLY A 55 -14.81 -8.27 -1.05
C GLY A 55 -14.15 -6.92 -0.79
N TRP A 56 -13.81 -6.66 0.46
CA TRP A 56 -13.16 -5.40 0.84
C TRP A 56 -11.73 -5.32 0.31
N VAL A 57 -11.33 -4.14 -0.12
CA VAL A 57 -9.94 -3.82 -0.45
C VAL A 57 -9.36 -2.99 0.68
N ASP A 58 -8.39 -3.54 1.42
CA ASP A 58 -7.67 -2.80 2.44
C ASP A 58 -6.44 -2.14 1.81
N VAL A 59 -6.54 -0.83 1.61
CA VAL A 59 -5.53 -0.04 0.87
C VAL A 59 -4.35 0.39 1.74
N HIS A 60 -4.37 0.11 3.05
CA HIS A 60 -3.29 0.51 3.94
C HIS A 60 -3.04 -0.55 5.01
N THR A 61 -2.11 -1.44 4.71
CA THR A 61 -1.69 -2.52 5.61
C THR A 61 -0.17 -2.60 5.70
N HIS A 62 0.33 -3.37 6.68
CA HIS A 62 1.74 -3.65 6.89
C HIS A 62 2.03 -5.16 6.91
N TYR A 63 1.45 -5.88 5.95
CA TYR A 63 1.68 -7.32 5.73
C TYR A 63 2.99 -7.62 4.98
N ASP A 64 3.89 -6.65 4.83
CA ASP A 64 5.12 -6.76 4.05
C ASP A 64 5.95 -8.00 4.38
N GLY A 65 6.09 -8.33 5.66
CA GLY A 65 6.74 -9.56 6.10
C GLY A 65 5.77 -10.74 6.08
N GLN A 66 4.63 -10.61 6.74
CA GLN A 66 3.65 -11.69 6.93
C GLN A 66 3.20 -12.30 5.59
N ALA A 67 3.09 -11.51 4.52
CA ALA A 67 2.74 -11.99 3.20
C ALA A 67 3.76 -12.98 2.59
N THR A 68 4.94 -13.13 3.19
CA THR A 68 5.96 -14.08 2.74
C THR A 68 5.91 -15.43 3.46
N TRP A 69 5.11 -15.57 4.54
CA TRP A 69 4.99 -16.84 5.28
C TRP A 69 3.56 -17.24 5.65
N ASP A 70 2.60 -16.30 5.71
CA ASP A 70 1.22 -16.60 6.09
C ASP A 70 0.31 -16.68 4.85
N PRO A 71 -0.15 -17.87 4.47
CA PRO A 71 -1.08 -18.02 3.34
C PRO A 71 -2.50 -17.52 3.63
N VAL A 72 -2.86 -17.34 4.91
CA VAL A 72 -4.21 -16.92 5.31
C VAL A 72 -4.35 -15.41 5.34
N LEU A 73 -3.28 -14.69 5.67
CA LEU A 73 -3.25 -13.23 5.84
C LEU A 73 -4.31 -12.75 6.84
N ALA A 74 -4.35 -13.45 7.98
CA ALA A 74 -5.21 -13.09 9.11
C ALA A 74 -4.64 -11.86 9.87
N PRO A 75 -5.48 -11.01 10.44
CA PRO A 75 -6.95 -11.16 10.55
C PRO A 75 -7.75 -10.58 9.38
N SER A 76 -7.13 -9.87 8.41
CA SER A 76 -7.84 -9.17 7.34
C SER A 76 -8.77 -10.12 6.56
N SER A 77 -8.29 -11.32 6.20
CA SER A 77 -9.09 -12.32 5.48
C SER A 77 -10.34 -12.77 6.26
N TRP A 78 -10.29 -12.78 7.60
CA TRP A 78 -11.43 -13.16 8.45
C TRP A 78 -12.52 -12.09 8.50
N HIS A 79 -12.21 -10.86 8.10
CA HIS A 79 -13.14 -9.73 8.11
C HIS A 79 -13.68 -9.38 6.71
N GLY A 80 -13.58 -10.31 5.76
CA GLY A 80 -14.13 -10.14 4.40
C GLY A 80 -13.25 -9.30 3.47
N VAL A 81 -12.00 -9.02 3.87
CA VAL A 81 -10.99 -8.45 2.97
C VAL A 81 -10.56 -9.51 1.97
N THR A 82 -10.56 -9.16 0.69
CA THR A 82 -10.14 -10.04 -0.41
C THR A 82 -8.90 -9.53 -1.14
N THR A 83 -8.51 -8.28 -0.88
CA THR A 83 -7.29 -7.69 -1.44
C THR A 83 -6.67 -6.75 -0.41
N ILE A 84 -5.36 -6.84 -0.21
CA ILE A 84 -4.59 -5.94 0.64
C ILE A 84 -3.50 -5.22 -0.15
N LEU A 85 -3.20 -3.99 0.26
CA LEU A 85 -2.07 -3.21 -0.25
C LEU A 85 -1.11 -2.90 0.90
N PHE A 86 0.17 -3.24 0.73
CA PHE A 86 1.22 -2.98 1.69
C PHE A 86 2.44 -2.28 1.06
N GLY A 87 3.53 -2.07 1.82
CA GLY A 87 4.60 -1.15 1.47
C GLY A 87 4.21 0.29 1.78
N ASN A 88 3.29 0.48 2.72
CA ASN A 88 2.80 1.79 3.16
C ASN A 88 3.81 2.50 4.08
N CYS A 89 3.59 3.76 4.38
CA CYS A 89 4.41 4.56 5.30
C CYS A 89 5.91 4.60 4.94
N GLY A 90 6.30 4.16 3.78
CA GLY A 90 7.70 4.07 3.37
C GLY A 90 8.50 2.96 4.07
N VAL A 91 7.85 2.05 4.80
CA VAL A 91 8.46 0.88 5.45
C VAL A 91 8.18 -0.41 4.67
N GLY A 92 9.04 -1.41 4.80
CA GLY A 92 8.94 -2.69 4.12
C GLY A 92 10.28 -3.41 4.06
N PHE A 93 10.37 -4.49 3.27
CA PHE A 93 11.51 -5.40 3.25
C PHE A 93 12.21 -5.53 1.88
N ALA A 94 11.88 -4.64 0.94
CA ALA A 94 12.52 -4.61 -0.38
C ALA A 94 12.56 -3.18 -0.98
N PRO A 95 13.65 -2.83 -1.71
CA PRO A 95 14.86 -3.62 -1.91
C PRO A 95 15.71 -3.70 -0.64
N VAL A 96 16.58 -4.71 -0.53
CA VAL A 96 17.41 -4.90 0.68
C VAL A 96 18.72 -5.59 0.35
N ARG A 97 19.85 -5.06 0.86
CA ARG A 97 21.14 -5.76 0.91
C ARG A 97 21.23 -6.62 2.16
N GLN A 98 21.95 -7.72 2.09
CA GLN A 98 22.06 -8.67 3.19
C GLN A 98 22.51 -7.99 4.50
N GLU A 99 23.45 -7.08 4.43
CA GLU A 99 24.00 -6.34 5.57
C GLU A 99 23.00 -5.40 6.25
N HIS A 100 21.90 -5.05 5.58
CA HIS A 100 20.90 -4.10 6.09
C HIS A 100 19.55 -4.74 6.47
N ARG A 101 19.49 -6.07 6.55
CA ARG A 101 18.25 -6.78 6.89
C ARG A 101 17.77 -6.47 8.31
N THR A 102 18.71 -6.39 9.26
CA THR A 102 18.40 -6.08 10.65
C THR A 102 17.82 -4.68 10.80
N GLU A 103 18.36 -3.70 10.11
CA GLU A 103 17.86 -2.32 10.12
C GLU A 103 16.41 -2.21 9.63
N LEU A 104 16.03 -3.01 8.63
CA LEU A 104 14.65 -3.01 8.14
C LEU A 104 13.70 -3.71 9.13
N ILE A 105 14.15 -4.74 9.84
CA ILE A 105 13.38 -5.38 10.91
C ILE A 105 13.16 -4.39 12.05
N ASP A 106 14.23 -3.74 12.54
CA ASP A 106 14.16 -2.75 13.62
C ASP A 106 13.26 -1.57 13.25
N LEU A 107 13.29 -1.15 11.98
CA LEU A 107 12.45 -0.09 11.48
C LEU A 107 10.96 -0.49 11.47
N MET A 108 10.64 -1.69 11.00
CA MET A 108 9.26 -2.19 10.97
C MET A 108 8.71 -2.40 12.39
N GLU A 109 9.50 -2.95 13.30
CA GLU A 109 9.14 -3.12 14.71
C GLU A 109 8.81 -1.77 15.36
N ALA A 110 9.66 -0.77 15.14
CA ALA A 110 9.51 0.53 15.76
C ALA A 110 8.37 1.39 15.20
N VAL A 111 8.04 1.23 13.91
CA VAL A 111 7.00 2.03 13.23
C VAL A 111 5.63 1.40 13.36
N GLU A 112 5.55 0.04 13.32
CA GLU A 112 4.28 -0.70 13.19
C GLU A 112 4.02 -1.66 14.34
N ASP A 113 4.83 -1.63 15.40
CA ASP A 113 4.71 -2.49 16.59
C ASP A 113 4.68 -4.01 16.27
N ILE A 114 5.28 -4.41 15.14
CA ILE A 114 5.39 -5.83 14.77
C ILE A 114 6.64 -6.42 15.44
N PRO A 115 6.52 -7.46 16.29
CA PRO A 115 7.67 -7.99 17.01
C PRO A 115 8.82 -8.40 16.08
N GLY A 116 10.02 -7.84 16.31
CA GLY A 116 11.22 -8.13 15.51
C GLY A 116 11.61 -9.59 15.52
N THR A 117 11.31 -10.32 16.59
CA THR A 117 11.52 -11.77 16.69
C THR A 117 10.66 -12.53 15.68
N ALA A 118 9.39 -12.15 15.53
CA ALA A 118 8.50 -12.77 14.54
C ALA A 118 8.95 -12.47 13.10
N LEU A 119 9.42 -11.25 12.84
CA LEU A 119 9.98 -10.87 11.55
C LEU A 119 11.28 -11.63 11.25
N THR A 120 12.16 -11.77 12.23
CA THR A 120 13.44 -12.49 12.08
C THR A 120 13.24 -13.97 11.75
N GLU A 121 12.26 -14.62 12.38
CA GLU A 121 11.95 -16.02 12.12
C GLU A 121 11.13 -16.23 10.83
N GLY A 122 10.22 -15.29 10.51
CA GLY A 122 9.31 -15.43 9.39
C GLY A 122 9.92 -15.09 8.03
N LEU A 123 10.86 -14.12 7.98
CA LEU A 123 11.44 -13.65 6.71
C LEU A 123 12.52 -14.61 6.20
N ASN A 124 12.28 -15.20 5.02
CA ASN A 124 13.24 -16.10 4.37
C ASN A 124 14.25 -15.41 3.46
N TRP A 125 14.02 -14.14 3.15
CA TRP A 125 14.91 -13.28 2.37
C TRP A 125 15.31 -13.85 0.99
N GLU A 126 14.38 -14.42 0.24
CA GLU A 126 14.59 -14.93 -1.11
C GLU A 126 14.73 -13.85 -2.18
N TRP A 127 14.95 -12.60 -1.79
CA TRP A 127 15.04 -11.43 -2.65
C TRP A 127 16.14 -10.46 -2.21
N GLU A 128 16.57 -9.64 -3.15
CA GLU A 128 17.39 -8.45 -2.93
C GLU A 128 16.71 -7.22 -3.56
N SER A 129 16.32 -7.32 -4.83
CA SER A 129 15.60 -6.25 -5.52
C SER A 129 14.09 -6.29 -5.23
N PHE A 130 13.39 -5.19 -5.55
CA PHE A 130 11.92 -5.17 -5.42
C PHE A 130 11.22 -6.11 -6.43
N PRO A 131 11.65 -6.23 -7.70
CA PRO A 131 11.14 -7.27 -8.59
C PRO A 131 11.28 -8.69 -8.04
N ASP A 132 12.43 -9.05 -7.46
CA ASP A 132 12.63 -10.37 -6.84
C ASP A 132 11.63 -10.61 -5.69
N TYR A 133 11.34 -9.57 -4.92
CA TYR A 133 10.33 -9.61 -3.85
C TYR A 133 8.93 -9.87 -4.41
N LEU A 134 8.54 -9.21 -5.51
CA LEU A 134 7.27 -9.48 -6.19
C LEU A 134 7.19 -10.94 -6.69
N ASP A 135 8.29 -11.47 -7.22
CA ASP A 135 8.38 -12.86 -7.65
C ASP A 135 8.28 -13.84 -6.46
N ALA A 136 8.90 -13.52 -5.32
CA ALA A 136 8.76 -14.30 -4.08
C ALA A 136 7.29 -14.29 -3.61
N LEU A 137 6.65 -13.14 -3.61
CA LEU A 137 5.23 -13.02 -3.31
C LEU A 137 4.37 -13.82 -4.29
N ALA A 138 4.66 -13.82 -5.57
CA ALA A 138 3.86 -14.53 -6.57
C ALA A 138 3.92 -16.06 -6.44
N ARG A 139 5.00 -16.61 -5.86
CA ARG A 139 5.15 -18.05 -5.62
C ARG A 139 4.34 -18.57 -4.44
N MET A 140 3.93 -17.69 -3.53
CA MET A 140 3.24 -18.11 -2.31
C MET A 140 1.72 -18.22 -2.54
N PRO A 141 1.09 -19.38 -2.27
CA PRO A 141 -0.36 -19.51 -2.32
C PRO A 141 -1.01 -18.69 -1.19
N ARG A 142 -2.12 -18.01 -1.49
CA ARG A 142 -2.85 -17.15 -0.54
C ARG A 142 -4.35 -17.26 -0.67
N THR A 143 -5.04 -16.92 0.41
CA THR A 143 -6.50 -16.86 0.45
C THR A 143 -7.06 -15.55 -0.10
N ILE A 144 -6.24 -14.47 -0.15
CA ILE A 144 -6.62 -13.15 -0.67
C ILE A 144 -5.52 -12.60 -1.57
N ASP A 145 -5.88 -11.67 -2.43
CA ASP A 145 -4.93 -11.01 -3.32
C ASP A 145 -4.05 -10.00 -2.56
N VAL A 146 -2.85 -9.78 -3.07
CA VAL A 146 -1.90 -8.81 -2.53
C VAL A 146 -1.39 -7.88 -3.61
N ALA A 147 -1.17 -6.63 -3.23
CA ALA A 147 -0.45 -5.65 -4.00
C ALA A 147 0.61 -4.97 -3.12
N ALA A 148 1.77 -4.68 -3.68
CA ALA A 148 2.88 -4.09 -2.94
C ALA A 148 3.33 -2.76 -3.58
N GLN A 149 3.69 -1.79 -2.74
CA GLN A 149 4.30 -0.53 -3.13
C GLN A 149 5.77 -0.54 -2.74
N ILE A 150 6.64 0.08 -3.56
CA ILE A 150 8.05 0.22 -3.20
C ILE A 150 8.20 1.26 -2.08
N PRO A 151 8.74 0.88 -0.91
CA PRO A 151 8.85 1.75 0.23
C PRO A 151 10.14 2.57 0.21
N HIS A 152 10.05 3.84 0.59
CA HIS A 152 11.15 4.80 0.49
C HIS A 152 12.35 4.50 1.39
N HIS A 153 12.08 4.08 2.65
CA HIS A 153 13.19 3.92 3.60
C HIS A 153 14.12 2.77 3.21
N PRO A 154 13.62 1.57 2.86
CA PRO A 154 14.44 0.51 2.26
C PRO A 154 15.15 0.95 1.00
N LEU A 155 14.49 1.69 0.10
CA LEU A 155 15.09 2.18 -1.13
C LEU A 155 16.28 3.12 -0.86
N ARG A 156 16.14 4.05 0.10
CA ARG A 156 17.23 4.94 0.52
C ARG A 156 18.40 4.16 1.12
N VAL A 157 18.11 3.22 2.01
CA VAL A 157 19.14 2.38 2.64
C VAL A 157 19.86 1.53 1.57
N TYR A 158 19.12 0.97 0.62
CA TYR A 158 19.67 0.17 -0.46
C TYR A 158 20.65 0.95 -1.37
N VAL A 159 20.30 2.20 -1.71
CA VAL A 159 21.11 3.04 -2.60
C VAL A 159 22.24 3.75 -1.86
N MET A 160 21.96 4.30 -0.67
CA MET A 160 22.85 5.21 0.04
C MET A 160 23.62 4.55 1.21
N GLY A 161 23.23 3.31 1.62
CA GLY A 161 23.82 2.62 2.76
C GLY A 161 23.72 3.46 4.04
N GLU A 162 24.84 3.53 4.79
CA GLU A 162 24.97 4.31 6.02
C GLU A 162 24.54 5.78 5.88
N ARG A 163 24.75 6.38 4.72
CA ARG A 163 24.29 7.75 4.47
C ARG A 163 22.76 7.86 4.52
N GLY A 164 22.07 6.85 3.98
CA GLY A 164 20.62 6.74 4.01
C GLY A 164 20.09 6.54 5.43
N ILE A 165 20.66 5.59 6.17
CA ILE A 165 20.37 5.32 7.58
C ILE A 165 20.55 6.59 8.42
N ASN A 166 21.63 7.32 8.22
CA ASN A 166 21.96 8.57 8.92
C ASN A 166 21.24 9.82 8.37
N ARG A 167 20.26 9.63 7.48
CA ARG A 167 19.37 10.72 6.98
C ARG A 167 20.13 11.85 6.27
N GLN A 168 21.30 11.54 5.68
CA GLN A 168 22.03 12.51 4.88
C GLN A 168 21.26 12.86 3.60
N ALA A 169 21.45 14.05 3.08
CA ALA A 169 20.83 14.45 1.81
C ALA A 169 21.27 13.54 0.67
N ALA A 170 20.33 13.17 -0.21
CA ALA A 170 20.62 12.42 -1.40
C ALA A 170 21.34 13.30 -2.43
N THR A 171 22.37 12.75 -3.07
CA THR A 171 22.99 13.41 -4.22
C THR A 171 22.13 13.25 -5.48
N PRO A 172 22.38 14.02 -6.56
CA PRO A 172 21.71 13.80 -7.84
C PRO A 172 21.84 12.36 -8.36
N GLU A 173 22.98 11.71 -8.14
CA GLU A 173 23.24 10.33 -8.53
C GLU A 173 22.40 9.34 -7.68
N ASP A 174 22.30 9.57 -6.37
CA ASP A 174 21.44 8.78 -5.49
C ASP A 174 19.97 8.89 -5.95
N ILE A 175 19.50 10.10 -6.25
CA ILE A 175 18.14 10.35 -6.74
C ILE A 175 17.89 9.64 -8.07
N ALA A 176 18.87 9.72 -9.00
CA ALA A 176 18.75 9.04 -10.29
C ALA A 176 18.65 7.51 -10.12
N GLU A 177 19.45 6.93 -9.23
CA GLU A 177 19.41 5.48 -8.98
C GLU A 177 18.13 5.07 -8.28
N MET A 178 17.67 5.80 -7.23
CA MET A 178 16.36 5.54 -6.60
C MET A 178 15.21 5.63 -7.61
N SER A 179 15.25 6.62 -8.51
CA SER A 179 14.25 6.77 -9.58
C SER A 179 14.27 5.59 -10.54
N ARG A 180 15.45 5.14 -10.97
CA ARG A 180 15.61 3.99 -11.85
C ARG A 180 15.06 2.70 -11.22
N LEU A 181 15.36 2.46 -9.95
CA LEU A 181 14.88 1.30 -9.19
C LEU A 181 13.36 1.35 -9.00
N THR A 182 12.80 2.53 -8.74
CA THR A 182 11.35 2.72 -8.63
C THR A 182 10.66 2.45 -9.96
N GLU A 183 11.19 2.95 -11.07
CA GLU A 183 10.65 2.66 -12.40
C GLU A 183 10.67 1.15 -12.69
N ALA A 184 11.79 0.47 -12.40
CA ALA A 184 11.92 -0.97 -12.58
C ALA A 184 10.90 -1.73 -11.72
N ALA A 185 10.73 -1.36 -10.44
CA ALA A 185 9.75 -1.97 -9.54
C ALA A 185 8.31 -1.82 -10.08
N VAL A 186 7.95 -0.61 -10.53
CA VAL A 186 6.59 -0.34 -11.05
C VAL A 186 6.37 -1.07 -12.37
N ARG A 187 7.36 -1.16 -13.25
CA ARG A 187 7.25 -1.96 -14.49
C ARG A 187 7.13 -3.45 -14.19
N ALA A 188 7.75 -3.95 -13.12
CA ALA A 188 7.61 -5.33 -12.65
C ALA A 188 6.26 -5.63 -12.00
N GLY A 189 5.49 -4.62 -11.60
CA GLY A 189 4.15 -4.81 -11.02
C GLY A 189 3.90 -4.11 -9.69
N ALA A 190 4.84 -3.35 -9.15
CA ALA A 190 4.59 -2.54 -7.97
C ALA A 190 3.42 -1.58 -8.20
N PHE A 191 2.53 -1.48 -7.20
CA PHE A 191 1.36 -0.61 -7.27
C PHE A 191 1.71 0.88 -7.23
N GLY A 192 2.85 1.22 -6.65
CA GLY A 192 3.33 2.59 -6.55
C GLY A 192 4.55 2.72 -5.65
N PHE A 193 4.73 3.90 -5.13
CA PHE A 193 5.79 4.28 -4.21
C PHE A 193 5.20 4.96 -2.97
N THR A 194 5.78 4.74 -1.80
CA THR A 194 5.35 5.41 -0.56
C THR A 194 6.50 5.98 0.24
N THR A 195 6.21 7.05 0.98
CA THR A 195 7.15 7.67 1.91
C THR A 195 6.48 8.12 3.19
N SER A 196 7.28 8.42 4.21
CA SER A 196 6.80 8.99 5.47
C SER A 196 7.67 10.16 5.91
N ARG A 197 7.00 11.26 6.29
CA ARG A 197 7.59 12.51 6.79
C ARG A 197 6.93 12.94 8.10
N THR A 198 6.49 11.98 8.92
CA THR A 198 5.91 12.23 10.24
C THR A 198 6.94 12.05 11.36
N TYR A 199 6.87 12.87 12.39
CA TYR A 199 7.70 12.75 13.60
C TYR A 199 7.29 11.56 14.49
N SER A 200 6.14 10.94 14.23
CA SER A 200 5.72 9.74 14.95
C SER A 200 6.52 8.49 14.52
N HIS A 201 7.01 8.46 13.27
CA HIS A 201 7.79 7.33 12.77
C HIS A 201 9.27 7.49 13.17
N LYS A 202 9.71 6.60 14.05
CA LYS A 202 11.06 6.59 14.61
C LYS A 202 11.61 5.17 14.59
N THR A 203 12.92 5.04 14.67
CA THR A 203 13.59 3.77 14.92
C THR A 203 13.46 3.36 16.40
N THR A 204 13.84 2.15 16.74
CA THR A 204 13.91 1.65 18.13
C THR A 204 14.82 2.52 19.01
N ALA A 205 15.83 3.18 18.44
CA ALA A 205 16.70 4.14 19.11
C ALA A 205 16.06 5.54 19.28
N GLY A 206 14.81 5.75 18.83
CA GLY A 206 14.11 7.03 18.92
C GLY A 206 14.48 8.05 17.85
N GLU A 207 15.29 7.66 16.86
CA GLU A 207 15.67 8.51 15.74
C GLU A 207 14.59 8.49 14.63
N LEU A 208 14.48 9.57 13.87
CA LEU A 208 13.55 9.66 12.75
C LEU A 208 13.92 8.64 11.63
N VAL A 209 12.91 8.15 10.94
CA VAL A 209 13.09 7.20 9.83
C VAL A 209 13.96 7.76 8.69
N PRO A 210 14.64 6.93 7.90
CA PRO A 210 15.61 7.36 6.87
C PRO A 210 15.10 8.41 5.89
N GLY A 211 13.84 8.31 5.45
CA GLY A 211 13.23 9.24 4.47
C GLY A 211 12.62 10.51 5.05
N HIS A 212 12.59 10.68 6.39
CA HIS A 212 11.89 11.79 7.03
C HIS A 212 12.35 13.17 6.53
N LYS A 213 13.66 13.33 6.34
CA LYS A 213 14.29 14.59 5.88
C LYS A 213 14.50 14.65 4.37
N ALA A 214 13.91 13.72 3.61
CA ALA A 214 14.04 13.75 2.15
C ALA A 214 13.56 15.07 1.58
N GLU A 215 14.38 15.68 0.76
CA GLU A 215 14.06 16.95 0.11
C GLU A 215 13.07 16.77 -1.04
N GLU A 216 12.42 17.86 -1.43
CA GLU A 216 11.45 17.86 -2.53
C GLU A 216 12.08 17.35 -3.85
N ALA A 217 13.34 17.65 -4.11
CA ALA A 217 14.06 17.17 -5.28
C ALA A 217 14.13 15.64 -5.36
N GLU A 218 14.38 14.99 -4.22
CA GLU A 218 14.38 13.53 -4.11
C GLU A 218 12.99 12.94 -4.36
N LEU A 219 11.97 13.45 -3.65
CA LEU A 219 10.60 12.95 -3.77
C LEU A 219 10.04 13.16 -5.19
N THR A 220 10.31 14.31 -5.80
CA THR A 220 9.84 14.58 -7.17
C THR A 220 10.64 13.78 -8.22
N GLY A 221 11.92 13.56 -8.01
CA GLY A 221 12.74 12.69 -8.85
C GLY A 221 12.16 11.27 -8.91
N ILE A 222 11.94 10.67 -7.73
CA ILE A 222 11.34 9.33 -7.61
C ILE A 222 9.91 9.32 -8.18
N GLY A 223 9.10 10.33 -7.87
CA GLY A 223 7.72 10.42 -8.36
C GLY A 223 7.63 10.51 -9.88
N ARG A 224 8.60 11.16 -10.55
CA ARG A 224 8.66 11.20 -12.02
C ARG A 224 8.92 9.83 -12.64
N ALA A 225 9.56 8.91 -11.92
CA ALA A 225 9.71 7.52 -12.37
C ALA A 225 8.36 6.80 -12.53
N LEU A 226 7.36 7.13 -11.71
CA LEU A 226 5.99 6.63 -11.88
C LEU A 226 5.37 7.15 -13.20
N GLY A 227 5.61 8.42 -13.52
CA GLY A 227 5.20 9.02 -14.80
C GLY A 227 5.86 8.32 -16.00
N ALA A 228 7.15 8.08 -15.94
CA ALA A 228 7.91 7.36 -16.98
C ALA A 228 7.42 5.91 -17.16
N ALA A 229 7.05 5.25 -16.07
CA ALA A 229 6.42 3.92 -16.13
C ALA A 229 4.96 3.95 -16.63
N GLY A 230 4.32 5.12 -16.66
CA GLY A 230 2.93 5.31 -17.08
C GLY A 230 1.88 4.72 -16.14
N ARG A 231 2.27 4.29 -14.94
CA ARG A 231 1.42 3.61 -13.95
C ARG A 231 1.92 3.84 -12.53
N GLY A 232 1.12 3.41 -11.55
CA GLY A 232 1.44 3.54 -10.13
C GLY A 232 0.88 4.81 -9.50
N ALA A 233 0.92 4.86 -8.17
CA ALA A 233 0.51 5.98 -7.34
C ALA A 233 1.64 6.39 -6.40
N PHE A 234 1.70 7.67 -6.02
CA PHE A 234 2.64 8.18 -5.03
C PHE A 234 1.90 8.37 -3.70
N GLY A 235 2.33 7.66 -2.66
CA GLY A 235 1.73 7.70 -1.34
C GLY A 235 2.60 8.42 -0.32
N MET A 236 1.96 9.16 0.60
CA MET A 236 2.69 9.88 1.63
C MET A 236 1.97 9.90 2.96
N ASN A 237 2.72 9.65 4.04
CA ASN A 237 2.35 10.06 5.38
C ASN A 237 3.14 11.32 5.74
N SER A 238 2.47 12.39 6.17
CA SER A 238 3.11 13.65 6.54
C SER A 238 2.39 14.32 7.69
N ASP A 239 3.17 15.05 8.49
CA ASP A 239 2.61 15.93 9.51
C ASP A 239 2.01 17.22 8.94
N PHE A 240 2.25 17.52 7.67
CA PHE A 240 1.77 18.73 7.00
C PHE A 240 2.06 19.99 7.82
N GLU A 241 3.29 20.14 8.35
CA GLU A 241 3.67 21.32 9.12
C GLU A 241 3.52 22.61 8.29
N ASP A 242 3.86 22.55 7.03
CA ASP A 242 3.58 23.58 6.03
C ASP A 242 2.62 23.01 4.99
N GLU A 243 1.31 23.08 5.27
CA GLU A 243 0.26 22.55 4.40
C GLU A 243 0.36 23.09 2.97
N ALA A 244 0.62 24.40 2.82
CA ALA A 244 0.69 25.03 1.51
C ALA A 244 1.86 24.50 0.67
N ARG A 245 3.03 24.36 1.28
CA ARG A 245 4.22 23.81 0.62
C ARG A 245 4.04 22.34 0.24
N GLU A 246 3.53 21.52 1.16
CA GLU A 246 3.30 20.11 0.90
C GLU A 246 2.32 19.90 -0.26
N PHE A 247 1.19 20.56 -0.27
CA PHE A 247 0.23 20.47 -1.36
C PHE A 247 0.75 21.06 -2.68
N ALA A 248 1.59 22.10 -2.63
CA ALA A 248 2.13 22.71 -3.83
C ALA A 248 3.00 21.73 -4.64
N TRP A 249 3.94 21.02 -4.00
CA TRP A 249 4.79 20.07 -4.71
C TRP A 249 4.04 18.80 -5.09
N MET A 250 3.13 18.27 -4.23
CA MET A 250 2.30 17.12 -4.58
C MET A 250 1.43 17.38 -5.81
N THR A 251 0.80 18.56 -5.86
CA THR A 251 -0.01 19.00 -7.01
C THR A 251 0.83 19.08 -8.27
N ARG A 252 2.03 19.68 -8.16
CA ARG A 252 2.97 19.78 -9.29
C ARG A 252 3.33 18.40 -9.79
N LEU A 253 3.73 17.48 -8.88
CA LEU A 253 4.08 16.12 -9.20
C LEU A 253 2.94 15.38 -9.92
N SER A 254 1.72 15.45 -9.38
CA SER A 254 0.56 14.80 -9.98
C SER A 254 0.28 15.33 -11.40
N LYS A 255 0.34 16.64 -11.60
CA LYS A 255 0.13 17.27 -12.93
C LYS A 255 1.25 16.92 -13.92
N GLU A 256 2.50 16.95 -13.50
CA GLU A 256 3.65 16.64 -14.36
C GLU A 256 3.65 15.17 -14.81
N THR A 257 3.25 14.26 -13.93
CA THR A 257 3.36 12.83 -14.17
C THR A 257 2.06 12.19 -14.67
N GLY A 258 0.92 12.84 -14.46
CA GLY A 258 -0.39 12.26 -14.67
C GLY A 258 -0.68 11.08 -13.71
N ARG A 259 0.03 11.01 -12.57
CA ARG A 259 -0.13 9.94 -11.59
C ARG A 259 -0.83 10.45 -10.34
N PRO A 260 -1.69 9.61 -9.73
CA PRO A 260 -2.35 9.99 -8.50
C PRO A 260 -1.32 10.13 -7.37
N VAL A 261 -1.50 11.16 -6.55
CA VAL A 261 -0.81 11.34 -5.29
C VAL A 261 -1.84 11.20 -4.17
N TRP A 262 -1.60 10.33 -3.23
CA TRP A 262 -2.45 10.16 -2.05
C TRP A 262 -1.69 10.41 -0.76
N PHE A 263 -2.38 10.76 0.30
CA PHE A 263 -1.79 10.99 1.61
C PHE A 263 -2.67 10.43 2.71
N LEU A 264 -2.04 10.06 3.83
CA LEU A 264 -2.74 9.62 5.02
C LEU A 264 -3.42 10.82 5.68
N LEU A 265 -4.71 10.69 5.95
CA LEU A 265 -5.53 11.72 6.56
C LEU A 265 -5.90 11.32 7.99
N THR A 266 -5.25 11.94 8.97
CA THR A 266 -5.49 11.69 10.39
C THR A 266 -6.16 12.86 11.07
N ASP A 267 -7.09 12.57 11.98
CA ASP A 267 -7.59 13.58 12.93
C ASP A 267 -6.63 13.69 14.10
N ARG A 268 -6.46 14.91 14.62
CA ARG A 268 -5.54 15.16 15.73
C ARG A 268 -6.29 15.82 16.88
N PRO A 269 -6.17 15.32 18.11
CA PRO A 269 -6.81 15.95 19.27
C PRO A 269 -6.40 17.42 19.47
N THR A 270 -5.19 17.78 19.04
CA THR A 270 -4.64 19.15 19.13
C THR A 270 -5.17 20.10 18.06
N ASP A 271 -5.74 19.59 16.97
CA ASP A 271 -6.36 20.36 15.87
C ASP A 271 -7.57 19.60 15.31
N PRO A 272 -8.67 19.51 16.05
CA PRO A 272 -9.88 18.81 15.63
C PRO A 272 -10.45 19.42 14.35
N GLY A 273 -10.74 18.58 13.35
CA GLY A 273 -11.27 19.03 12.06
C GLY A 273 -10.22 19.48 11.05
N ARG A 274 -8.91 19.39 11.35
CA ARG A 274 -7.84 19.58 10.38
C ARG A 274 -8.00 18.70 9.15
N TRP A 275 -8.43 17.47 9.35
CA TRP A 275 -8.68 16.53 8.26
C TRP A 275 -9.68 17.10 7.22
N ARG A 276 -10.67 17.90 7.63
CA ARG A 276 -11.61 18.52 6.70
C ARG A 276 -10.94 19.59 5.83
N ARG A 277 -10.04 20.40 6.42
CA ARG A 277 -9.27 21.40 5.65
C ARG A 277 -8.36 20.72 4.65
N LEU A 278 -7.58 19.71 5.09
CA LEU A 278 -6.68 18.95 4.20
C LEU A 278 -7.45 18.28 3.06
N MET A 279 -8.61 17.69 3.35
CA MET A 279 -9.47 17.08 2.32
C MET A 279 -10.03 18.12 1.33
N GLN A 280 -10.38 19.31 1.78
CA GLN A 280 -10.84 20.39 0.90
C GLN A 280 -9.72 20.89 -0.02
N ILE A 281 -8.51 21.08 0.52
CA ILE A 281 -7.35 21.47 -0.27
C ILE A 281 -7.04 20.39 -1.31
N GLY A 282 -6.99 19.12 -0.92
CA GLY A 282 -6.77 18.01 -1.85
C GLY A 282 -7.77 17.99 -3.00
N ARG A 283 -9.06 18.15 -2.72
CA ARG A 283 -10.12 18.22 -3.75
C ARG A 283 -10.01 19.41 -4.70
N ALA A 284 -9.46 20.53 -4.23
CA ALA A 284 -9.29 21.71 -5.07
C ALA A 284 -8.14 21.58 -6.10
N HIS A 285 -7.31 20.55 -5.96
CA HIS A 285 -6.10 20.34 -6.76
C HIS A 285 -6.16 19.10 -7.67
N VAL A 286 -7.28 18.35 -7.62
CA VAL A 286 -7.53 17.17 -8.49
C VAL A 286 -8.15 17.55 -9.83
#